data_b6925ed9f09f8c746da8bf3fa7eb90e4
#
_entry.id   b6925ed9f09f8c746da8bf3fa7eb90e4
#
_cell.length_a   1.000
_cell.length_b   1.000
_cell.length_c   1.000
_cell.angle_alpha   90.00
_cell.angle_beta   90.00
_cell.angle_gamma   90.00
#
_symmetry.space_group_name_H-M   'P 1'
#
loop_
_entity.id
_entity.type
_entity.pdbx_description
1 polymer ?
#
loop_
_entity_poly.entity_id
_entity_poly.type
_entity_poly.pdbx_seq_one_letter_code
_entity_poly.pdbx_strand_id
1 'polypeptide(L)'
;MKNYFLIIFTIFSVFTAQAEEESKTKDRIGPGKAVIAANEKEGFKLSEKAKNNLNITVKEVNSAIVTVPKKSIISFLDFYSAYRLRDGWYRAVEIEPNFEGDKATFSSNQFKAGDKVVIENSGLLRVVELDVFGPEADACVD
;
A
#
# COMPACT_ATOMS: atom_id res chain seq x y z
N MET A 1 -25.14 -14.47 -64.08
CA MET A 1 -25.36 -15.57 -63.11
C MET A 1 -24.05 -15.85 -62.42
N LYS A 2 -23.89 -15.39 -61.22
CA LYS A 2 -23.20 -16.06 -60.14
C LYS A 2 -23.20 -15.13 -58.91
N ASN A 3 -23.92 -15.53 -57.96
CA ASN A 3 -24.06 -14.93 -56.66
C ASN A 3 -22.75 -14.95 -55.92
N TYR A 4 -22.28 -13.79 -55.48
CA TYR A 4 -21.37 -13.66 -54.36
C TYR A 4 -22.10 -12.97 -53.22
N PHE A 5 -22.64 -13.81 -52.37
CA PHE A 5 -23.32 -13.46 -51.14
C PHE A 5 -22.26 -13.36 -50.03
N LEU A 6 -22.04 -12.16 -49.61
CA LEU A 6 -21.87 -11.64 -48.26
C LEU A 6 -21.42 -12.62 -47.18
N ILE A 7 -20.20 -12.41 -46.65
CA ILE A 7 -19.87 -12.69 -45.29
C ILE A 7 -19.08 -11.47 -44.73
N ILE A 8 -19.84 -10.52 -44.24
CA ILE A 8 -19.35 -9.48 -43.31
C ILE A 8 -20.30 -9.52 -42.15
N PHE A 9 -19.89 -10.03 -41.05
CA PHE A 9 -20.35 -9.64 -39.71
C PHE A 9 -19.77 -10.64 -38.70
N THR A 10 -18.87 -10.20 -37.91
CA THR A 10 -18.82 -10.41 -36.46
C THR A 10 -17.40 -10.26 -35.94
N ILE A 11 -16.97 -9.03 -35.76
CA ILE A 11 -15.93 -8.70 -34.79
C ILE A 11 -16.34 -7.38 -34.14
N PHE A 12 -17.22 -7.45 -33.18
CA PHE A 12 -17.47 -6.32 -32.30
C PHE A 12 -18.12 -6.86 -31.03
N SER A 13 -17.32 -7.23 -30.05
CA SER A 13 -17.76 -7.36 -28.67
C SER A 13 -16.66 -7.97 -27.78
N VAL A 14 -15.56 -7.28 -27.51
CA VAL A 14 -14.75 -7.49 -26.30
C VAL A 14 -14.00 -6.19 -26.00
N PHE A 15 -14.68 -5.17 -25.51
CA PHE A 15 -13.99 -3.99 -24.96
C PHE A 15 -14.88 -3.19 -24.02
N THR A 16 -15.42 -3.83 -22.98
CA THR A 16 -16.16 -3.08 -21.95
C THR A 16 -15.92 -3.52 -20.51
N ALA A 17 -14.96 -4.40 -20.24
CA ALA A 17 -14.74 -4.92 -18.88
C ALA A 17 -13.63 -4.24 -18.08
N GLN A 18 -12.86 -3.30 -18.65
CA GLN A 18 -11.75 -2.65 -17.94
C GLN A 18 -12.05 -1.27 -17.36
N ALA A 19 -13.19 -0.70 -17.62
CA ALA A 19 -13.51 0.66 -17.17
C ALA A 19 -14.21 0.73 -15.79
N GLU A 20 -14.74 -0.38 -15.28
CA GLU A 20 -15.47 -0.38 -14.01
C GLU A 20 -14.59 -0.57 -12.77
N GLU A 21 -13.42 -1.20 -12.89
CA GLU A 21 -12.51 -1.40 -11.74
C GLU A 21 -11.79 -0.12 -11.29
N GLU A 22 -11.45 0.79 -12.19
CA GLU A 22 -10.84 2.08 -11.82
C GLU A 22 -11.76 3.05 -11.09
N SER A 23 -13.06 2.86 -11.19
CA SER A 23 -14.07 3.80 -10.66
C SER A 23 -14.27 3.63 -9.14
N LYS A 24 -14.16 2.42 -8.60
CA LYS A 24 -14.49 2.12 -7.18
C LYS A 24 -13.38 2.52 -6.20
N THR A 25 -12.13 2.44 -6.60
CA THR A 25 -10.98 2.89 -5.80
C THR A 25 -10.94 4.41 -5.65
N LYS A 26 -11.43 5.15 -6.65
CA LYS A 26 -11.48 6.64 -6.63
C LYS A 26 -12.38 7.21 -5.55
N ASP A 27 -13.42 6.49 -5.14
CA ASP A 27 -14.34 6.97 -4.09
C ASP A 27 -13.79 6.87 -2.67
N ARG A 28 -12.78 6.04 -2.43
CA ARG A 28 -12.16 5.84 -1.11
C ARG A 28 -10.95 6.73 -0.86
N ILE A 29 -10.34 7.27 -1.92
CA ILE A 29 -9.11 8.03 -1.89
C ILE A 29 -9.38 9.46 -2.38
N GLY A 30 -8.85 10.46 -1.67
CA GLY A 30 -8.92 11.85 -2.10
C GLY A 30 -9.15 12.84 -0.98
N PRO A 31 -9.40 14.12 -1.33
CA PRO A 31 -9.64 15.17 -0.36
C PRO A 31 -10.80 14.84 0.59
N GLY A 32 -10.57 15.01 1.89
CA GLY A 32 -11.59 14.74 2.92
C GLY A 32 -11.72 13.27 3.33
N LYS A 33 -11.00 12.35 2.69
CA LYS A 33 -10.93 10.93 3.04
C LYS A 33 -9.78 10.63 4.02
N ALA A 34 -9.78 9.43 4.59
CA ALA A 34 -8.68 8.98 5.44
C ALA A 34 -7.38 8.83 4.63
N VAL A 35 -7.45 8.23 3.45
CA VAL A 35 -6.37 8.17 2.47
C VAL A 35 -6.57 9.27 1.45
N ILE A 36 -5.61 10.18 1.37
CA ILE A 36 -5.69 11.35 0.48
C ILE A 36 -5.01 11.13 -0.87
N ALA A 37 -4.09 10.18 -0.96
CA ALA A 37 -3.43 9.76 -2.19
C ALA A 37 -2.90 8.34 -2.06
N ALA A 38 -2.86 7.60 -3.16
CA ALA A 38 -2.26 6.28 -3.25
C ALA A 38 -1.52 6.11 -4.58
N ASN A 39 -0.40 5.38 -4.54
CA ASN A 39 0.45 5.06 -5.67
C ASN A 39 1.19 3.76 -5.38
N GLU A 40 1.17 2.78 -6.25
CA GLU A 40 1.80 1.48 -6.05
C GLU A 40 3.31 1.55 -5.77
N LYS A 41 4.00 2.55 -6.33
CA LYS A 41 5.45 2.73 -6.15
C LYS A 41 5.79 3.46 -4.86
N GLU A 42 5.00 4.44 -4.46
CA GLU A 42 5.26 5.30 -3.31
C GLU A 42 4.52 4.82 -2.06
N GLY A 43 3.40 4.12 -2.20
CA GLY A 43 2.51 3.71 -1.14
C GLY A 43 1.28 4.61 -1.03
N PHE A 44 0.90 5.01 0.18
CA PHE A 44 -0.28 5.84 0.41
C PHE A 44 0.00 7.01 1.35
N LYS A 45 -0.81 8.06 1.24
CA LYS A 45 -0.79 9.22 2.15
C LYS A 45 -2.05 9.24 2.99
N LEU A 46 -1.89 9.49 4.28
CA LEU A 46 -2.99 9.68 5.22
C LEU A 46 -3.28 11.17 5.43
N SER A 47 -4.55 11.49 5.66
CA SER A 47 -4.93 12.80 6.19
C SER A 47 -4.42 12.96 7.62
N GLU A 48 -4.25 14.21 8.08
CA GLU A 48 -3.83 14.48 9.48
C GLU A 48 -4.81 13.88 10.49
N LYS A 49 -6.11 13.95 10.19
CA LYS A 49 -7.14 13.32 11.04
C LYS A 49 -6.95 11.81 11.15
N ALA A 50 -6.64 11.13 10.02
CA ALA A 50 -6.41 9.69 10.03
C ALA A 50 -5.13 9.32 10.80
N LYS A 51 -4.04 10.07 10.63
CA LYS A 51 -2.80 9.86 11.39
C LYS A 51 -3.05 9.96 12.90
N ASN A 52 -3.78 10.97 13.33
CA ASN A 52 -4.12 11.18 14.73
C ASN A 52 -5.02 10.06 15.28
N ASN A 53 -6.04 9.65 14.52
CA ASN A 53 -6.94 8.57 14.92
C ASN A 53 -6.23 7.21 15.02
N LEU A 54 -5.27 6.95 14.14
CA LEU A 54 -4.49 5.72 14.12
C LEU A 54 -3.34 5.74 15.15
N ASN A 55 -3.06 6.88 15.78
CA ASN A 55 -1.94 7.06 16.72
C ASN A 55 -0.61 6.55 16.16
N ILE A 56 -0.32 6.89 14.90
CA ILE A 56 0.92 6.46 14.26
C ILE A 56 2.10 7.20 14.85
N THR A 57 3.00 6.45 15.45
CA THR A 57 4.28 6.97 15.98
C THR A 57 5.42 6.56 15.07
N VAL A 58 6.31 7.50 14.80
CA VAL A 58 7.46 7.32 13.91
C VAL A 58 8.77 7.67 14.61
N LYS A 59 9.85 7.05 14.15
CA LYS A 59 11.24 7.34 14.57
C LYS A 59 12.05 7.74 13.34
N GLU A 60 12.91 8.73 13.47
CA GLU A 60 13.81 9.17 12.40
C GLU A 60 14.90 8.12 12.13
N VAL A 61 15.22 7.93 10.85
CA VAL A 61 16.28 7.05 10.38
C VAL A 61 17.54 7.89 10.14
N ASN A 62 18.58 7.65 10.95
CA ASN A 62 19.82 8.40 10.90
C ASN A 62 21.02 7.57 10.42
N SER A 63 20.83 6.27 10.21
CA SER A 63 21.89 5.35 9.78
C SER A 63 21.34 4.25 8.90
N ALA A 64 22.24 3.50 8.22
CA ALA A 64 21.89 2.33 7.43
C ALA A 64 21.32 1.17 8.27
N ILE A 65 21.65 1.14 9.57
CA ILE A 65 21.13 0.15 10.51
C ILE A 65 20.00 0.79 11.31
N VAL A 66 18.82 0.18 11.23
CA VAL A 66 17.60 0.67 11.86
C VAL A 66 17.21 -0.30 12.98
N THR A 67 17.04 0.22 14.19
CA THR A 67 16.55 -0.55 15.34
C THR A 67 15.19 0.00 15.77
N VAL A 68 14.20 -0.87 15.86
CA VAL A 68 12.80 -0.57 16.19
C VAL A 68 12.25 -1.57 17.20
N PRO A 69 11.13 -1.29 17.87
CA PRO A 69 10.42 -2.30 18.65
C PRO A 69 9.98 -3.47 17.76
N LYS A 70 10.11 -4.71 18.26
CA LYS A 70 9.67 -5.92 17.54
C LYS A 70 8.20 -5.82 17.09
N LYS A 71 7.33 -5.24 17.90
CA LYS A 71 5.90 -5.03 17.62
C LYS A 71 5.61 -4.16 16.40
N SER A 72 6.59 -3.37 15.91
CA SER A 72 6.45 -2.53 14.73
C SER A 72 6.71 -3.28 13.41
N ILE A 73 7.26 -4.49 13.49
CA ILE A 73 7.53 -5.32 12.33
C ILE A 73 6.25 -6.08 11.96
N ILE A 74 5.86 -5.99 10.71
CA ILE A 74 4.78 -6.77 10.13
C ILE A 74 5.35 -8.08 9.63
N SER A 75 4.75 -9.19 10.06
CA SER A 75 5.07 -10.53 9.58
C SER A 75 3.90 -11.08 8.77
N PHE A 76 4.19 -11.58 7.59
CA PHE A 76 3.22 -12.28 6.76
C PHE A 76 3.91 -13.48 6.07
N LEU A 77 3.48 -14.69 6.40
CA LEU A 77 4.19 -15.92 6.04
C LEU A 77 5.65 -15.83 6.51
N ASP A 78 6.61 -16.00 5.60
CA ASP A 78 8.04 -15.93 5.87
C ASP A 78 8.65 -14.55 5.59
N PHE A 79 7.82 -13.55 5.30
CA PHE A 79 8.26 -12.19 4.98
C PHE A 79 8.07 -11.24 6.15
N TYR A 80 9.01 -10.33 6.31
CA TYR A 80 8.96 -9.26 7.29
C TYR A 80 8.99 -7.91 6.60
N SER A 81 8.24 -6.95 7.11
CA SER A 81 8.18 -5.59 6.56
C SER A 81 8.18 -4.55 7.67
N ALA A 82 8.75 -3.39 7.38
CA ALA A 82 8.65 -2.20 8.20
C ALA A 82 8.07 -1.06 7.35
N TYR A 83 7.20 -0.23 7.94
CA TYR A 83 6.67 0.94 7.24
C TYR A 83 7.66 2.09 7.26
N ARG A 84 8.05 2.54 6.07
CA ARG A 84 8.80 3.77 5.84
C ARG A 84 7.83 4.92 5.60
N LEU A 85 8.10 6.06 6.22
CA LEU A 85 7.48 7.33 5.92
C LEU A 85 8.51 8.26 5.27
N ARG A 86 8.26 8.65 4.02
CA ARG A 86 9.05 9.60 3.23
C ARG A 86 8.12 10.56 2.50
N ASP A 87 8.34 11.86 2.63
CA ASP A 87 7.53 12.90 1.96
C ASP A 87 6.01 12.74 2.13
N GLY A 88 5.62 12.24 3.32
CA GLY A 88 4.23 11.94 3.67
C GLY A 88 3.68 10.61 3.15
N TRP A 89 4.48 9.83 2.41
CA TRP A 89 4.11 8.52 1.88
C TRP A 89 4.49 7.40 2.85
N TYR A 90 3.51 6.59 3.22
CA TYR A 90 3.71 5.34 3.95
C TYR A 90 3.84 4.19 2.97
N ARG A 91 4.93 3.44 3.08
CA ARG A 91 5.19 2.27 2.25
C ARG A 91 5.74 1.13 3.08
N ALA A 92 5.18 -0.05 2.95
CA ALA A 92 5.79 -1.27 3.48
C ALA A 92 7.07 -1.59 2.69
N VAL A 93 8.15 -1.78 3.43
CA VAL A 93 9.47 -2.16 2.89
C VAL A 93 9.80 -3.52 3.45
N GLU A 94 10.07 -4.48 2.56
CA GLU A 94 10.55 -5.80 2.95
C GLU A 94 11.95 -5.70 3.56
N ILE A 95 12.15 -6.40 4.66
CA ILE A 95 13.37 -6.37 5.47
C ILE A 95 13.74 -7.76 5.96
N GLU A 96 15.00 -7.94 6.33
CA GLU A 96 15.52 -9.12 7.04
C GLU A 96 15.92 -8.70 8.46
N PRO A 97 15.01 -8.80 9.44
CA PRO A 97 15.29 -8.35 10.79
C PRO A 97 16.06 -9.39 11.61
N ASN A 98 17.02 -8.94 12.40
CA ASN A 98 17.54 -9.70 13.54
C ASN A 98 16.74 -9.31 14.79
N PHE A 99 16.15 -10.29 15.47
CA PHE A 99 15.35 -10.09 16.67
C PHE A 99 16.18 -10.35 17.92
N GLU A 100 16.20 -9.36 18.82
CA GLU A 100 16.85 -9.45 20.13
C GLU A 100 15.88 -8.94 21.20
N GLY A 101 15.27 -9.88 21.95
CA GLY A 101 14.23 -9.55 22.92
C GLY A 101 13.07 -8.80 22.27
N ASP A 102 12.79 -7.59 22.75
CA ASP A 102 11.69 -6.73 22.26
C ASP A 102 12.11 -5.81 21.10
N LYS A 103 13.31 -6.00 20.54
CA LYS A 103 13.83 -5.18 19.46
C LYS A 103 14.04 -5.99 18.19
N ALA A 104 13.94 -5.30 17.08
CA ALA A 104 14.31 -5.78 15.76
C ALA A 104 15.31 -4.81 15.14
N THR A 105 16.40 -5.34 14.61
CA THR A 105 17.43 -4.56 13.93
C THR A 105 17.58 -5.06 12.51
N PHE A 106 17.57 -4.17 11.54
CA PHE A 106 17.72 -4.49 10.12
C PHE A 106 18.53 -3.44 9.38
N SER A 107 19.03 -3.82 8.21
CA SER A 107 19.64 -2.90 7.24
C SER A 107 18.90 -3.02 5.91
N SER A 108 18.62 -1.89 5.29
CA SER A 108 17.96 -1.87 3.97
C SER A 108 18.35 -0.61 3.20
N ASN A 109 18.69 -0.78 1.94
CA ASN A 109 18.98 0.33 1.02
C ASN A 109 17.75 1.18 0.65
N GLN A 110 16.56 0.69 1.00
CA GLN A 110 15.31 1.40 0.79
C GLN A 110 15.04 2.45 1.88
N PHE A 111 15.75 2.41 3.00
CA PHE A 111 15.75 3.46 4.01
C PHE A 111 16.97 4.36 3.84
N LYS A 112 16.77 5.67 3.93
CA LYS A 112 17.79 6.71 3.81
C LYS A 112 17.77 7.63 5.03
N ALA A 113 18.85 8.32 5.29
CA ALA A 113 18.87 9.39 6.28
C ALA A 113 17.77 10.42 5.97
N GLY A 114 17.01 10.81 7.00
CA GLY A 114 15.87 11.70 6.90
C GLY A 114 14.52 11.00 6.67
N ASP A 115 14.51 9.71 6.32
CA ASP A 115 13.28 8.92 6.36
C ASP A 115 12.81 8.74 7.81
N LYS A 116 11.56 8.34 7.97
CA LYS A 116 11.04 7.88 9.26
C LYS A 116 10.58 6.45 9.15
N VAL A 117 10.75 5.68 10.22
CA VAL A 117 10.21 4.33 10.35
C VAL A 117 9.07 4.35 11.36
N VAL A 118 7.98 3.66 11.05
CA VAL A 118 6.84 3.52 11.96
C VAL A 118 7.23 2.56 13.09
N ILE A 119 6.99 2.98 14.34
CA ILE A 119 7.34 2.21 15.54
C ILE A 119 6.13 1.77 16.35
N GLU A 120 4.94 2.37 16.09
CA GLU A 120 3.69 1.96 16.73
C GLU A 120 2.56 1.92 15.72
N ASN A 121 1.63 0.98 15.94
CA ASN A 121 0.42 0.81 15.14
C ASN A 121 0.65 0.46 13.65
N SER A 122 1.79 -0.15 13.33
CA SER A 122 2.10 -0.63 11.97
C SER A 122 1.04 -1.57 11.42
N GLY A 123 0.42 -2.41 12.29
CA GLY A 123 -0.66 -3.30 11.90
C GLY A 123 -1.89 -2.57 11.34
N LEU A 124 -2.21 -1.37 11.86
CA LEU A 124 -3.30 -0.55 11.32
C LEU A 124 -2.97 0.00 9.94
N LEU A 125 -1.70 0.37 9.68
CA LEU A 125 -1.26 0.75 8.33
C LEU A 125 -1.37 -0.42 7.35
N ARG A 126 -1.13 -1.65 7.82
CA ARG A 126 -1.30 -2.83 6.97
C ARG A 126 -2.77 -3.02 6.57
N VAL A 127 -3.71 -2.78 7.47
CA VAL A 127 -5.15 -2.81 7.14
C VAL A 127 -5.47 -1.74 6.09
N VAL A 128 -4.98 -0.51 6.26
CA VAL A 128 -5.17 0.56 5.27
C VAL A 128 -4.57 0.19 3.91
N GLU A 129 -3.35 -0.35 3.90
CA GLU A 129 -2.68 -0.78 2.67
C GLU A 129 -3.48 -1.85 1.93
N LEU A 130 -4.02 -2.84 2.66
CA LEU A 130 -4.87 -3.89 2.08
C LEU A 130 -6.20 -3.34 1.56
N ASP A 131 -6.79 -2.35 2.23
CA ASP A 131 -8.00 -1.67 1.74
C ASP A 131 -7.75 -0.87 0.45
N VAL A 132 -6.53 -0.32 0.30
CA VAL A 132 -6.15 0.50 -0.87
C VAL A 132 -5.67 -0.34 -2.05
N PHE A 133 -4.88 -1.38 -1.79
CA PHE A 133 -4.17 -2.15 -2.83
C PHE A 133 -4.48 -3.65 -2.80
N GLY A 134 -5.28 -4.11 -1.86
CA GLY A 134 -5.59 -5.53 -1.73
C GLY A 134 -6.61 -6.01 -2.76
N PRO A 135 -6.63 -7.31 -3.08
CA PRO A 135 -7.56 -7.90 -4.03
C PRO A 135 -9.03 -7.84 -3.57
N GLU A 136 -9.27 -7.58 -2.28
CA GLU A 136 -10.62 -7.45 -1.70
C GLU A 136 -11.09 -5.98 -1.63
N ALA A 137 -10.31 -5.03 -2.13
CA ALA A 137 -10.74 -3.64 -2.23
C ALA A 137 -12.05 -3.51 -3.06
N ASP A 138 -12.35 -4.51 -3.88
CA ASP A 138 -13.51 -4.58 -4.77
C ASP A 138 -14.65 -5.48 -4.25
N ALA A 139 -14.44 -6.24 -3.16
CA ALA A 139 -15.36 -7.29 -2.73
C ALA A 139 -16.52 -6.83 -1.81
N CYS A 140 -16.55 -5.59 -1.36
CA CYS A 140 -17.57 -5.08 -0.43
C CYS A 140 -18.60 -4.21 -1.15
N VAL A 141 -19.32 -4.76 -2.14
CA VAL A 141 -20.53 -4.13 -2.70
C VAL A 141 -21.58 -5.20 -2.94
N ASP A 142 -22.41 -5.42 -1.94
CA ASP A 142 -23.77 -5.92 -2.06
C ASP A 142 -24.73 -4.85 -1.55
#